data_35a10d18060f5e37faa14b1ec2ee848c
#
_entry.id   35a10d18060f5e37faa14b1ec2ee848c
#
_cell.length_a   1.000
_cell.length_b   1.000
_cell.length_c   1.000
_cell.angle_alpha   90.00
_cell.angle_beta   90.00
_cell.angle_gamma   90.00
#
_symmetry.space_group_name_H-M   'P 1'
#
loop_
_entity.id
_entity.type
_entity.pdbx_description
1 polymer ?
#
loop_
_entity_poly.entity_id
_entity_poly.type
_entity_poly.pdbx_seq_one_letter_code
_entity_poly.pdbx_strand_id
1 'polypeptide(L)'
;MIKALRFTVAPIVAVSVAAFSPQANAQDASGPGISFELGVAGKVTPRYFGASKLVLSPVPLIRLKRLEFSNGFTIGGGSDEGFSLSPSIDVIGKRSVSDSPELTGLNTIDTAVELGVAAKYQMGNFRVMGAVRQGFGGHKGIRAELGADVIVKPDDQWTFHGGPRLNFGSSKFTNTYFGVTAAEASPLYPATTASGGLYSAGLEAGVRFQVATNWAIEAGAGWSRLTGDAASSPITAQGSKNQYSASFGIVRRFDIGF
;
A
#
# COMPACT_ATOMS: atom_id res chain seq x y z
N MET A 1 9.47 -16.86 32.31
CA MET A 1 9.90 -15.45 32.22
C MET A 1 9.25 -14.84 31.00
N ILE A 2 8.17 -14.13 31.18
CA ILE A 2 7.40 -13.46 30.10
C ILE A 2 8.10 -12.13 29.82
N LYS A 3 8.75 -11.99 28.66
CA LYS A 3 9.35 -10.71 28.22
C LYS A 3 8.22 -9.81 27.75
N ALA A 4 8.03 -8.72 28.48
CA ALA A 4 7.07 -7.67 28.11
C ALA A 4 7.46 -7.04 26.77
N LEU A 5 6.52 -7.05 25.82
CA LEU A 5 6.63 -6.41 24.53
C LEU A 5 6.52 -4.88 24.73
N ARG A 6 7.61 -4.16 24.57
CA ARG A 6 7.60 -2.68 24.63
C ARG A 6 7.19 -2.15 23.27
N PHE A 7 5.99 -1.58 23.20
CA PHE A 7 5.54 -0.80 22.04
C PHE A 7 6.14 0.59 22.10
N THR A 8 6.97 0.93 21.14
CA THR A 8 7.44 2.31 20.94
C THR A 8 6.46 2.99 19.99
N VAL A 9 5.68 3.92 20.52
CA VAL A 9 4.72 4.73 19.74
C VAL A 9 5.50 5.86 19.09
N ALA A 10 5.55 5.89 17.76
CA ALA A 10 6.07 7.03 17.02
C ALA A 10 5.10 8.23 17.15
N PRO A 11 5.59 9.48 17.08
CA PRO A 11 4.76 10.66 17.30
C PRO A 11 3.61 10.72 16.29
N ILE A 12 2.40 10.79 16.83
CA ILE A 12 1.16 10.97 16.10
C ILE A 12 1.15 12.42 15.59
N VAL A 13 1.23 12.60 14.27
CA VAL A 13 0.80 13.85 13.66
C VAL A 13 -0.73 13.86 13.74
N ALA A 14 -1.25 14.56 14.71
CA ALA A 14 -2.68 14.79 14.86
C ALA A 14 -3.15 15.69 13.71
N VAL A 15 -3.68 15.08 12.66
CA VAL A 15 -4.51 15.78 11.68
C VAL A 15 -5.86 15.98 12.33
N SER A 16 -6.11 17.18 12.84
CA SER A 16 -7.42 17.59 13.33
C SER A 16 -8.40 17.60 12.16
N VAL A 17 -9.18 16.54 12.04
CA VAL A 17 -10.35 16.51 11.15
C VAL A 17 -11.42 17.38 11.78
N ALA A 18 -11.50 18.65 11.34
CA ALA A 18 -12.63 19.50 11.66
C ALA A 18 -13.90 18.82 11.15
N ALA A 19 -14.83 18.58 12.08
CA ALA A 19 -16.14 18.05 11.76
C ALA A 19 -16.94 19.11 11.00
N PHE A 20 -16.75 19.18 9.69
CA PHE A 20 -17.72 19.82 8.81
C PHE A 20 -18.88 18.84 8.65
N SER A 21 -20.02 19.17 9.18
CA SER A 21 -21.31 18.53 8.87
C SER A 21 -22.02 19.34 7.75
N PRO A 22 -21.80 19.04 6.49
CA PRO A 22 -22.80 19.35 5.49
C PRO A 22 -23.82 18.21 5.53
N GLN A 23 -25.07 18.52 5.84
CA GLN A 23 -26.19 17.66 5.49
C GLN A 23 -26.26 17.62 3.94
N ALA A 24 -25.46 16.78 3.32
CA ALA A 24 -25.62 16.45 1.93
C ALA A 24 -26.72 15.40 1.85
N ASN A 25 -27.89 15.80 1.36
CA ASN A 25 -28.89 14.89 0.86
C ASN A 25 -28.20 13.96 -0.15
N ALA A 26 -28.31 12.66 0.07
CA ALA A 26 -27.91 11.68 -0.93
C ALA A 26 -28.89 11.77 -2.12
N GLN A 27 -28.65 12.70 -3.02
CA GLN A 27 -29.15 12.61 -4.37
C GLN A 27 -28.19 11.71 -5.13
N ASP A 28 -28.70 10.65 -5.74
CA ASP A 28 -28.00 9.93 -6.80
C ASP A 28 -27.52 10.98 -7.81
N ALA A 29 -26.23 11.31 -7.78
CA ALA A 29 -25.65 12.30 -8.65
C ALA A 29 -25.52 11.68 -10.05
N SER A 30 -26.62 11.69 -10.79
CA SER A 30 -26.60 11.54 -12.23
C SER A 30 -26.22 12.87 -12.86
N GLY A 31 -24.92 13.11 -13.04
CA GLY A 31 -24.40 14.36 -13.59
C GLY A 31 -22.91 14.53 -13.31
N PRO A 32 -22.31 15.61 -13.85
CA PRO A 32 -20.90 15.94 -13.57
C PRO A 32 -20.64 16.03 -12.07
N GLY A 33 -19.52 15.44 -11.65
CA GLY A 33 -19.21 15.37 -10.22
C GLY A 33 -18.01 14.50 -9.90
N ILE A 34 -17.61 14.53 -8.65
CA ILE A 34 -16.53 13.71 -8.10
C ILE A 34 -17.03 12.88 -6.93
N SER A 35 -16.69 11.60 -6.94
CA SER A 35 -16.90 10.67 -5.83
C SER A 35 -15.56 10.13 -5.37
N PHE A 36 -15.27 10.23 -4.08
CA PHE A 36 -14.03 9.77 -3.51
C PHE A 36 -14.23 9.23 -2.10
N GLU A 37 -13.29 8.41 -1.65
CA GLU A 37 -13.25 7.91 -0.28
C GLU A 37 -12.04 8.50 0.44
N LEU A 38 -12.26 9.00 1.64
CA LEU A 38 -11.22 9.39 2.58
C LEU A 38 -11.34 8.55 3.85
N GLY A 39 -10.20 8.18 4.41
CA GLY A 39 -10.18 7.38 5.63
C GLY A 39 -8.81 7.32 6.26
N VAL A 40 -8.72 6.56 7.32
CA VAL A 40 -7.48 6.27 8.03
C VAL A 40 -7.45 4.79 8.40
N ALA A 41 -6.27 4.19 8.29
CA ALA A 41 -6.02 2.83 8.73
C ALA A 41 -4.76 2.76 9.61
N GLY A 42 -4.77 1.82 10.54
CA GLY A 42 -3.54 1.28 11.13
C GLY A 42 -3.03 0.14 10.25
N LYS A 43 -1.77 0.20 9.84
CA LYS A 43 -1.14 -0.84 9.03
C LYS A 43 0.09 -1.38 9.75
N VAL A 44 0.12 -2.68 9.95
CA VAL A 44 1.29 -3.42 10.46
C VAL A 44 2.04 -3.98 9.27
N THR A 45 3.31 -3.66 9.16
CA THR A 45 4.19 -4.14 8.07
C THR A 45 5.59 -4.41 8.62
N PRO A 46 6.44 -5.13 7.89
CA PRO A 46 7.86 -5.17 8.20
C PRO A 46 8.43 -3.75 8.27
N ARG A 47 9.31 -3.51 9.23
CA ARG A 47 9.91 -2.19 9.48
C ARG A 47 10.67 -1.65 8.25
N TYR A 48 11.29 -2.55 7.51
CA TYR A 48 11.92 -2.32 6.20
C TYR A 48 11.80 -3.60 5.36
N PHE A 49 12.01 -3.53 4.08
CA PHE A 49 12.00 -4.72 3.21
C PHE A 49 13.07 -5.72 3.66
N GLY A 50 12.63 -6.94 3.98
CA GLY A 50 13.49 -7.99 4.54
C GLY A 50 13.54 -8.03 6.07
N ALA A 51 12.93 -7.09 6.78
CA ALA A 51 12.88 -7.13 8.24
C ALA A 51 12.02 -8.29 8.76
N SER A 52 12.42 -8.86 9.89
CA SER A 52 11.58 -9.77 10.68
C SER A 52 10.71 -9.05 11.71
N LYS A 53 11.09 -7.83 12.10
CA LYS A 53 10.33 -6.99 13.03
C LYS A 53 9.25 -6.24 12.30
N LEU A 54 8.07 -6.16 12.92
CA LEU A 54 6.92 -5.43 12.41
C LEU A 54 6.81 -4.05 13.07
N VAL A 55 6.21 -3.11 12.35
CA VAL A 55 5.89 -1.77 12.84
C VAL A 55 4.43 -1.45 12.50
N LEU A 56 3.74 -0.80 13.44
CA LEU A 56 2.41 -0.23 13.21
C LEU A 56 2.57 1.22 12.77
N SER A 57 1.96 1.57 11.66
CA SER A 57 1.97 2.92 11.11
C SER A 57 0.56 3.37 10.76
N PRO A 58 0.18 4.63 11.01
CA PRO A 58 -1.04 5.20 10.48
C PRO A 58 -0.87 5.43 8.98
N VAL A 59 -1.90 5.09 8.20
CA VAL A 59 -1.91 5.26 6.74
C VAL A 59 -3.19 5.98 6.35
N PRO A 60 -3.10 7.10 5.60
CA PRO A 60 -4.27 7.73 5.02
C PRO A 60 -4.81 6.84 3.90
N LEU A 61 -6.13 6.72 3.84
CA LEU A 61 -6.84 6.04 2.76
C LEU A 61 -7.49 7.11 1.88
N ILE A 62 -7.01 7.24 0.65
CA ILE A 62 -7.50 8.21 -0.34
C ILE A 62 -7.77 7.44 -1.63
N ARG A 63 -9.03 7.40 -2.07
CA ARG A 63 -9.42 6.69 -3.29
C ARG A 63 -10.36 7.54 -4.12
N LEU A 64 -9.99 7.82 -5.35
CA LEU A 64 -10.91 8.35 -6.35
C LEU A 64 -11.82 7.20 -6.79
N LYS A 65 -13.13 7.39 -6.64
CA LYS A 65 -14.15 6.43 -7.08
C LYS A 65 -14.70 6.79 -8.44
N ARG A 66 -15.01 8.06 -8.67
CA ARG A 66 -15.57 8.57 -9.91
C ARG A 66 -15.22 10.04 -10.07
N LEU A 67 -14.87 10.43 -11.27
CA LEU A 67 -14.81 11.82 -11.71
C LEU A 67 -15.50 11.90 -13.07
N GLU A 68 -16.62 12.57 -13.13
CA GLU A 68 -17.38 12.80 -14.36
C GLU A 68 -17.37 14.27 -14.72
N PHE A 69 -16.99 14.54 -15.94
CA PHE A 69 -16.95 15.87 -16.52
C PHE A 69 -18.26 16.19 -17.23
N SER A 70 -18.57 17.48 -17.39
CA SER A 70 -19.78 17.97 -18.10
C SER A 70 -19.87 17.51 -19.55
N ASN A 71 -18.79 17.09 -20.17
CA ASN A 71 -18.77 16.52 -21.52
C ASN A 71 -19.05 14.99 -21.55
N GLY A 72 -19.43 14.39 -20.42
CA GLY A 72 -19.70 12.96 -20.30
C GLY A 72 -18.45 12.08 -20.16
N PHE A 73 -17.24 12.64 -20.20
CA PHE A 73 -16.03 11.86 -19.95
C PHE A 73 -15.93 11.49 -18.47
N THR A 74 -15.70 10.20 -18.17
CA THR A 74 -15.63 9.69 -16.79
C THR A 74 -14.33 8.96 -16.54
N ILE A 75 -13.67 9.32 -15.44
CA ILE A 75 -12.49 8.61 -14.89
C ILE A 75 -12.93 7.88 -13.63
N GLY A 76 -12.68 6.56 -13.56
CA GLY A 76 -13.21 5.73 -12.48
C GLY A 76 -14.73 5.65 -12.55
N GLY A 77 -15.38 5.18 -11.51
CA GLY A 77 -16.82 5.20 -11.34
C GLY A 77 -17.61 4.30 -12.29
N GLY A 78 -18.88 4.22 -12.03
CA GLY A 78 -19.78 3.27 -12.65
C GLY A 78 -19.97 2.08 -11.75
N SER A 79 -20.41 0.97 -12.29
CA SER A 79 -20.44 -0.33 -11.64
C SER A 79 -19.03 -0.72 -11.21
N ASP A 80 -18.87 -1.55 -10.19
CA ASP A 80 -17.59 -2.19 -9.88
C ASP A 80 -17.03 -2.98 -11.08
N GLU A 81 -17.84 -3.18 -12.12
CA GLU A 81 -17.56 -3.92 -13.36
C GLU A 81 -16.80 -3.07 -14.39
N GLY A 82 -16.02 -3.78 -15.21
CA GLY A 82 -15.31 -3.20 -16.34
C GLY A 82 -13.94 -2.61 -15.97
N PHE A 83 -13.45 -1.75 -16.86
CA PHE A 83 -12.13 -1.12 -16.76
C PHE A 83 -12.20 0.21 -16.01
N SER A 84 -11.22 0.43 -15.12
CA SER A 84 -11.05 1.73 -14.48
C SER A 84 -9.59 2.09 -14.29
N LEU A 85 -9.30 3.39 -14.38
CA LEU A 85 -8.00 3.99 -14.07
C LEU A 85 -8.15 4.87 -12.84
N SER A 86 -7.11 4.92 -12.02
CA SER A 86 -7.05 5.79 -10.85
C SER A 86 -5.63 6.25 -10.56
N PRO A 87 -5.44 7.43 -9.93
CA PRO A 87 -4.17 7.77 -9.33
C PRO A 87 -3.76 6.72 -8.31
N SER A 88 -2.46 6.45 -8.21
CA SER A 88 -1.88 5.53 -7.25
C SER A 88 -0.81 6.24 -6.46
N ILE A 89 -0.98 6.26 -5.14
CA ILE A 89 -0.05 6.89 -4.19
C ILE A 89 0.33 5.84 -3.15
N ASP A 90 1.61 5.76 -2.84
CA ASP A 90 2.12 4.92 -1.74
C ASP A 90 3.24 5.66 -1.00
N VAL A 91 3.49 5.26 0.24
CA VAL A 91 4.54 5.83 1.07
C VAL A 91 5.36 4.71 1.69
N ILE A 92 6.65 4.71 1.42
CA ILE A 92 7.61 3.81 2.03
C ILE A 92 8.32 4.56 3.15
N GLY A 93 8.20 4.05 4.37
CA GLY A 93 8.80 4.67 5.56
C GLY A 93 10.33 4.67 5.53
N LYS A 94 10.89 5.55 6.36
CA LYS A 94 12.33 5.66 6.57
C LYS A 94 12.93 4.33 7.07
N ARG A 95 14.12 3.98 6.55
CA ARG A 95 14.98 2.93 7.08
C ARG A 95 16.22 3.55 7.69
N SER A 96 16.41 3.39 9.01
CA SER A 96 17.56 3.97 9.71
C SER A 96 18.11 3.01 10.78
N VAL A 97 19.37 3.19 11.11
CA VAL A 97 20.04 2.45 12.19
C VAL A 97 19.42 2.77 13.56
N SER A 98 18.94 4.02 13.76
CA SER A 98 18.28 4.41 15.03
C SER A 98 17.04 3.59 15.32
N ASP A 99 16.30 3.16 14.28
CA ASP A 99 15.09 2.37 14.40
C ASP A 99 15.37 0.87 14.31
N SER A 100 16.49 0.49 13.69
CA SER A 100 16.88 -0.88 13.39
C SER A 100 18.39 -1.05 13.57
N PRO A 101 18.87 -1.27 14.83
CA PRO A 101 20.29 -1.37 15.13
C PRO A 101 21.02 -2.49 14.38
N GLU A 102 20.28 -3.50 13.92
CA GLU A 102 20.80 -4.56 13.06
C GLU A 102 21.36 -4.04 11.74
N LEU A 103 20.95 -2.84 11.27
CA LEU A 103 21.43 -2.21 10.04
C LEU A 103 22.69 -1.35 10.23
N THR A 104 23.40 -1.51 11.35
CA THR A 104 24.65 -0.77 11.62
C THR A 104 25.65 -0.94 10.47
N GLY A 105 26.15 0.19 9.94
CA GLY A 105 27.04 0.24 8.79
C GLY A 105 26.35 0.54 7.46
N LEU A 106 25.02 0.44 7.41
CA LEU A 106 24.25 0.77 6.22
C LEU A 106 23.75 2.23 6.25
N ASN A 107 23.63 2.84 5.10
CA ASN A 107 23.10 4.18 4.95
C ASN A 107 21.62 4.25 5.34
N THR A 108 21.23 5.39 5.87
CA THR A 108 19.83 5.73 6.07
C THR A 108 19.15 5.94 4.70
N ILE A 109 17.95 5.39 4.55
CA ILE A 109 17.05 5.69 3.43
C ILE A 109 15.90 6.51 3.98
N ASP A 110 15.73 7.71 3.48
CA ASP A 110 14.63 8.58 3.89
C ASP A 110 13.28 8.04 3.41
N THR A 111 12.20 8.63 3.93
CA THR A 111 10.85 8.34 3.46
C THR A 111 10.73 8.62 1.97
N ALA A 112 10.15 7.69 1.23
CA ALA A 112 9.83 7.86 -0.18
C ALA A 112 8.31 7.99 -0.35
N VAL A 113 7.90 8.94 -1.17
CA VAL A 113 6.53 9.06 -1.68
C VAL A 113 6.53 8.53 -3.11
N GLU A 114 5.64 7.61 -3.40
CA GLU A 114 5.47 7.05 -4.74
C GLU A 114 4.19 7.59 -5.36
N LEU A 115 4.29 8.10 -6.58
CA LEU A 115 3.16 8.62 -7.36
C LEU A 115 3.08 7.86 -8.69
N GLY A 116 1.87 7.54 -9.10
CA GLY A 116 1.68 6.79 -10.33
C GLY A 116 0.22 6.59 -10.71
N VAL A 117 -0.02 5.56 -11.47
CA VAL A 117 -1.34 5.17 -11.94
C VAL A 117 -1.61 3.71 -11.63
N ALA A 118 -2.87 3.41 -11.36
CA ALA A 118 -3.39 2.06 -11.22
C ALA A 118 -4.51 1.83 -12.22
N ALA A 119 -4.54 0.63 -12.78
CA ALA A 119 -5.61 0.12 -13.62
C ALA A 119 -6.23 -1.09 -12.97
N LYS A 120 -7.53 -1.24 -13.07
CA LYS A 120 -8.24 -2.47 -12.70
C LYS A 120 -9.25 -2.82 -13.78
N TYR A 121 -9.47 -4.11 -13.95
CA TYR A 121 -10.56 -4.64 -14.74
C TYR A 121 -11.31 -5.69 -13.89
N GLN A 122 -12.60 -5.50 -13.73
CA GLN A 122 -13.46 -6.41 -12.98
C GLN A 122 -14.53 -7.00 -13.87
N MET A 123 -14.75 -8.30 -13.76
CA MET A 123 -15.77 -9.06 -14.47
C MET A 123 -16.40 -10.06 -13.49
N GLY A 124 -17.61 -9.76 -13.05
CA GLY A 124 -18.29 -10.53 -12.03
C GLY A 124 -17.47 -10.63 -10.75
N ASN A 125 -17.20 -11.82 -10.31
CA ASN A 125 -16.45 -12.10 -9.09
C ASN A 125 -14.91 -12.05 -9.28
N PHE A 126 -14.42 -11.70 -10.45
CA PHE A 126 -12.98 -11.68 -10.75
C PHE A 126 -12.51 -10.25 -11.03
N ARG A 127 -11.37 -9.89 -10.46
CA ARG A 127 -10.71 -8.63 -10.68
C ARG A 127 -9.23 -8.86 -10.96
N VAL A 128 -8.71 -8.20 -11.98
CA VAL A 128 -7.27 -8.04 -12.21
C VAL A 128 -6.90 -6.58 -12.04
N MET A 129 -5.71 -6.34 -11.52
CA MET A 129 -5.24 -4.98 -11.27
C MET A 129 -3.74 -4.86 -11.44
N GLY A 130 -3.30 -3.67 -11.80
CA GLY A 130 -1.90 -3.31 -11.87
C GLY A 130 -1.69 -1.86 -11.48
N ALA A 131 -0.51 -1.56 -10.95
CA ALA A 131 -0.11 -0.20 -10.65
C ALA A 131 1.35 -0.01 -11.02
N VAL A 132 1.68 1.20 -11.48
CA VAL A 132 3.06 1.61 -11.72
C VAL A 132 3.27 2.95 -11.03
N ARG A 133 4.33 3.06 -10.22
CA ARG A 133 4.64 4.25 -9.42
C ARG A 133 6.10 4.63 -9.58
N GLN A 134 6.37 5.92 -9.64
CA GLN A 134 7.69 6.52 -9.56
C GLN A 134 7.94 7.00 -8.13
N GLY A 135 9.08 6.65 -7.54
CA GLY A 135 9.49 7.09 -6.22
C GLY A 135 10.17 8.46 -6.23
N PHE A 136 9.93 9.21 -5.16
CA PHE A 136 10.51 10.52 -4.84
C PHE A 136 10.99 10.50 -3.39
N GLY A 137 12.12 11.12 -3.12
CA GLY A 137 12.75 11.11 -1.79
C GLY A 137 13.69 9.92 -1.60
N GLY A 138 13.37 9.01 -0.71
CA GLY A 138 14.23 7.90 -0.30
C GLY A 138 14.69 6.97 -1.42
N HIS A 139 13.90 6.85 -2.49
CA HIS A 139 14.34 6.22 -3.73
C HIS A 139 13.81 6.97 -4.96
N LYS A 140 14.47 6.75 -6.09
CA LYS A 140 14.13 7.35 -7.39
C LYS A 140 13.84 6.28 -8.45
N GLY A 141 13.48 5.08 -8.00
CA GLY A 141 13.17 3.95 -8.86
C GLY A 141 11.68 3.88 -9.21
N ILE A 142 11.35 2.98 -10.12
CA ILE A 142 9.98 2.61 -10.47
C ILE A 142 9.62 1.33 -9.74
N ARG A 143 8.41 1.29 -9.18
CA ARG A 143 7.79 0.08 -8.63
C ARG A 143 6.53 -0.24 -9.41
N ALA A 144 6.31 -1.52 -9.69
CA ALA A 144 5.08 -1.99 -10.29
C ALA A 144 4.49 -3.14 -9.48
N GLU A 145 3.18 -3.24 -9.52
CA GLU A 145 2.41 -4.27 -8.83
C GLU A 145 1.39 -4.86 -9.79
N LEU A 146 1.25 -6.18 -9.76
CA LEU A 146 0.18 -6.91 -10.44
C LEU A 146 -0.57 -7.74 -9.41
N GLY A 147 -1.89 -7.80 -9.55
CA GLY A 147 -2.73 -8.59 -8.67
C GLY A 147 -3.95 -9.15 -9.40
N ALA A 148 -4.48 -10.22 -8.84
CA ALA A 148 -5.77 -10.77 -9.23
C ALA A 148 -6.54 -11.15 -7.97
N ASP A 149 -7.85 -10.90 -7.96
CA ASP A 149 -8.70 -11.23 -6.81
C ASP A 149 -9.92 -12.02 -7.25
N VAL A 150 -10.35 -12.91 -6.37
CA VAL A 150 -11.73 -13.37 -6.29
C VAL A 150 -12.46 -12.47 -5.31
N ILE A 151 -13.65 -11.99 -5.71
CA ILE A 151 -14.51 -11.12 -4.90
C ILE A 151 -15.77 -11.90 -4.57
N VAL A 152 -16.14 -11.89 -3.29
CA VAL A 152 -17.38 -12.54 -2.81
C VAL A 152 -18.17 -11.49 -2.04
N LYS A 153 -19.42 -11.26 -2.48
CA LYS A 153 -20.39 -10.36 -1.83
C LYS A 153 -21.59 -11.19 -1.40
N PRO A 154 -21.63 -11.72 -0.16
CA PRO A 154 -22.76 -12.50 0.33
C PRO A 154 -24.05 -11.67 0.42
N ASP A 155 -23.88 -10.37 0.69
CA ASP A 155 -24.92 -9.37 0.80
C ASP A 155 -24.37 -7.97 0.43
N ASP A 156 -25.18 -6.92 0.57
CA ASP A 156 -24.82 -5.54 0.24
C ASP A 156 -23.84 -4.92 1.24
N GLN A 157 -23.67 -5.52 2.42
CA GLN A 157 -22.79 -5.00 3.48
C GLN A 157 -21.38 -5.58 3.40
N TRP A 158 -21.24 -6.86 3.04
CA TRP A 158 -19.98 -7.56 3.08
C TRP A 158 -19.35 -7.71 1.70
N THR A 159 -18.11 -7.32 1.59
CA THR A 159 -17.28 -7.63 0.42
C THR A 159 -15.99 -8.27 0.89
N PHE A 160 -15.78 -9.51 0.52
CA PHE A 160 -14.51 -10.23 0.70
C PHE A 160 -13.76 -10.24 -0.62
N HIS A 161 -12.45 -10.12 -0.56
CA HIS A 161 -11.60 -10.27 -1.72
C HIS A 161 -10.28 -10.92 -1.34
N GLY A 162 -9.64 -11.55 -2.30
CA GLY A 162 -8.32 -12.12 -2.06
C GLY A 162 -7.73 -12.77 -3.30
N GLY A 163 -6.40 -12.81 -3.32
CA GLY A 163 -5.68 -13.42 -4.41
C GLY A 163 -4.19 -13.08 -4.47
N PRO A 164 -3.50 -13.49 -5.55
CA PRO A 164 -2.08 -13.32 -5.71
C PRO A 164 -1.66 -11.87 -5.96
N ARG A 165 -0.44 -11.56 -5.50
CA ARG A 165 0.27 -10.29 -5.72
C ARG A 165 1.67 -10.56 -6.21
N LEU A 166 2.09 -9.80 -7.23
CA LEU A 166 3.44 -9.80 -7.77
C LEU A 166 3.97 -8.36 -7.73
N ASN A 167 5.16 -8.18 -7.17
CA ASN A 167 5.77 -6.87 -7.02
C ASN A 167 7.10 -6.82 -7.78
N PHE A 168 7.23 -5.83 -8.63
CA PHE A 168 8.39 -5.58 -9.47
C PHE A 168 9.04 -4.25 -9.10
N GLY A 169 10.35 -4.19 -9.18
CA GLY A 169 11.12 -2.98 -8.99
C GLY A 169 12.13 -2.76 -10.12
N SER A 170 12.35 -1.51 -10.50
CA SER A 170 13.51 -1.19 -11.32
C SER A 170 14.80 -1.41 -10.52
N SER A 171 15.95 -1.52 -11.19
CA SER A 171 17.24 -1.67 -10.52
C SER A 171 17.54 -0.53 -9.53
N LYS A 172 17.05 0.69 -9.81
CA LYS A 172 17.16 1.81 -8.85
C LYS A 172 16.39 1.55 -7.55
N PHE A 173 15.18 0.97 -7.64
CA PHE A 173 14.40 0.61 -6.47
C PHE A 173 15.05 -0.55 -5.71
N THR A 174 15.33 -1.65 -6.40
CA THR A 174 15.87 -2.87 -5.76
C THR A 174 17.25 -2.61 -5.15
N ASN A 175 18.10 -1.85 -5.84
CA ASN A 175 19.41 -1.52 -5.31
C ASN A 175 19.36 -0.61 -4.08
N THR A 176 18.39 0.31 -4.02
CA THR A 176 18.20 1.17 -2.84
C THR A 176 17.84 0.35 -1.59
N TYR A 177 16.97 -0.65 -1.73
CA TYR A 177 16.45 -1.38 -0.56
C TYR A 177 17.18 -2.69 -0.27
N PHE A 178 17.79 -3.33 -1.27
CA PHE A 178 18.41 -4.64 -1.17
C PHE A 178 19.90 -4.66 -1.54
N GLY A 179 20.41 -3.59 -2.14
CA GLY A 179 21.83 -3.42 -2.43
C GLY A 179 22.64 -3.00 -1.20
N VAL A 180 23.95 -3.26 -1.28
CA VAL A 180 24.98 -2.78 -0.33
C VAL A 180 26.12 -2.21 -1.15
N THR A 181 26.41 -0.92 -0.99
CA THR A 181 27.51 -0.25 -1.70
C THR A 181 28.87 -0.69 -1.17
N ALA A 182 29.92 -0.48 -1.95
CA ALA A 182 31.28 -0.78 -1.50
C ALA A 182 31.68 0.00 -0.23
N ALA A 183 31.13 1.22 -0.05
CA ALA A 183 31.39 2.05 1.13
C ALA A 183 30.67 1.53 2.40
N GLU A 184 29.57 0.78 2.26
CA GLU A 184 28.80 0.17 3.33
C GLU A 184 29.27 -1.27 3.63
N ALA A 185 30.14 -1.81 2.78
CA ALA A 185 30.51 -3.22 2.84
C ALA A 185 31.19 -3.59 4.17
N SER A 186 30.75 -4.68 4.72
CA SER A 186 31.30 -5.29 5.95
C SER A 186 31.20 -6.82 5.88
N PRO A 187 31.83 -7.56 6.79
CA PRO A 187 31.68 -9.03 6.85
C PRO A 187 30.21 -9.48 6.97
N LEU A 188 29.37 -8.68 7.62
CA LEU A 188 27.94 -8.96 7.80
C LEU A 188 27.12 -8.54 6.56
N TYR A 189 27.53 -7.49 5.88
CA TYR A 189 26.90 -6.91 4.72
C TYR A 189 27.90 -6.80 3.56
N PRO A 190 28.21 -7.90 2.85
CA PRO A 190 29.10 -7.83 1.69
C PRO A 190 28.50 -6.95 0.59
N ALA A 191 29.38 -6.25 -0.14
CA ALA A 191 28.96 -5.42 -1.29
C ALA A 191 28.11 -6.24 -2.25
N THR A 192 26.93 -5.74 -2.57
CA THR A 192 25.93 -6.47 -3.36
C THR A 192 25.14 -5.51 -4.21
N THR A 193 24.99 -5.83 -5.49
CA THR A 193 24.12 -5.11 -6.44
C THR A 193 22.85 -5.92 -6.64
N ALA A 194 21.69 -5.28 -6.50
CA ALA A 194 20.40 -5.90 -6.76
C ALA A 194 19.83 -5.43 -8.11
N SER A 195 19.59 -6.37 -9.00
CA SER A 195 18.97 -6.13 -10.31
C SER A 195 17.48 -5.81 -10.20
N GLY A 196 16.93 -5.13 -11.19
CA GLY A 196 15.49 -4.95 -11.31
C GLY A 196 14.76 -6.26 -11.67
N GLY A 197 13.46 -6.27 -11.48
CA GLY A 197 12.59 -7.39 -11.80
C GLY A 197 11.61 -7.73 -10.69
N LEU A 198 11.12 -8.96 -10.68
CA LEU A 198 10.23 -9.48 -9.63
C LEU A 198 10.99 -9.58 -8.30
N TYR A 199 10.65 -8.76 -7.33
CA TYR A 199 11.29 -8.78 -6.01
C TYR A 199 10.44 -9.44 -4.91
N SER A 200 9.12 -9.58 -5.11
CA SER A 200 8.28 -10.37 -4.20
C SER A 200 7.04 -10.92 -4.88
N ALA A 201 6.58 -12.07 -4.38
CA ALA A 201 5.32 -12.70 -4.76
C ALA A 201 4.59 -13.15 -3.49
N GLY A 202 3.24 -13.07 -3.49
CA GLY A 202 2.47 -13.38 -2.29
C GLY A 202 0.99 -13.46 -2.51
N LEU A 203 0.26 -13.45 -1.40
CA LEU A 203 -1.20 -13.49 -1.33
C LEU A 203 -1.68 -12.35 -0.43
N GLU A 204 -2.82 -11.80 -0.77
CA GLU A 204 -3.51 -10.80 0.03
C GLU A 204 -4.98 -11.17 0.12
N ALA A 205 -5.58 -10.93 1.27
CA ALA A 205 -7.01 -11.04 1.50
C ALA A 205 -7.51 -9.83 2.26
N GLY A 206 -8.73 -9.41 1.97
CA GLY A 206 -9.34 -8.28 2.64
C GLY A 206 -10.85 -8.44 2.75
N VAL A 207 -11.39 -7.70 3.68
CA VAL A 207 -12.83 -7.59 3.93
C VAL A 207 -13.19 -6.12 4.07
N ARG A 208 -14.32 -5.76 3.47
CA ARG A 208 -14.97 -4.47 3.65
C ARG A 208 -16.38 -4.72 4.18
N PHE A 209 -16.72 -4.01 5.24
CA PHE A 209 -18.06 -4.02 5.83
C PHE A 209 -18.67 -2.61 5.75
N GLN A 210 -19.78 -2.49 5.03
CA GLN A 210 -20.52 -1.24 4.91
C GLN A 210 -21.37 -1.03 6.17
N VAL A 211 -20.94 -0.10 7.01
CA VAL A 211 -21.61 0.19 8.31
C VAL A 211 -22.82 1.09 8.11
N ALA A 212 -22.73 2.03 7.16
CA ALA A 212 -23.79 2.95 6.77
C ALA A 212 -23.59 3.37 5.32
N THR A 213 -24.54 4.08 4.71
CA THR A 213 -24.53 4.47 3.29
C THR A 213 -23.16 5.01 2.80
N ASN A 214 -22.50 5.82 3.64
CA ASN A 214 -21.24 6.47 3.28
C ASN A 214 -20.05 6.02 4.15
N TRP A 215 -20.21 5.02 5.03
CA TRP A 215 -19.16 4.57 5.94
C TRP A 215 -18.88 3.08 5.79
N ALA A 216 -17.62 2.73 5.67
CA ALA A 216 -17.19 1.34 5.70
C ALA A 216 -15.97 1.14 6.61
N ILE A 217 -15.89 -0.06 7.17
CA ILE A 217 -14.72 -0.59 7.86
C ILE A 217 -14.01 -1.54 6.91
N GLU A 218 -12.70 -1.50 6.91
CA GLU A 218 -11.87 -2.38 6.09
C GLU A 218 -10.84 -3.07 6.95
N ALA A 219 -10.62 -4.35 6.71
CA ALA A 219 -9.50 -5.09 7.26
C ALA A 219 -8.82 -5.89 6.15
N GLY A 220 -7.51 -6.06 6.29
CA GLY A 220 -6.73 -6.80 5.31
C GLY A 220 -5.57 -7.52 5.96
N ALA A 221 -5.15 -8.61 5.35
CA ALA A 221 -3.96 -9.37 5.71
C ALA A 221 -3.22 -9.79 4.43
N GLY A 222 -1.90 -9.76 4.48
CA GLY A 222 -1.04 -10.13 3.39
C GLY A 222 0.16 -10.95 3.84
N TRP A 223 0.58 -11.84 3.00
CA TRP A 223 1.85 -12.52 3.08
C TRP A 223 2.52 -12.44 1.72
N SER A 224 3.79 -12.08 1.71
CA SER A 224 4.61 -12.15 0.52
C SER A 224 5.99 -12.71 0.84
N ARG A 225 6.61 -13.29 -0.17
CA ARG A 225 7.98 -13.80 -0.08
C ARG A 225 8.85 -13.01 -1.04
N LEU A 226 9.95 -12.50 -0.52
CA LEU A 226 10.99 -11.89 -1.34
C LEU A 226 11.61 -12.93 -2.26
N THR A 227 11.91 -12.55 -3.50
CA THR A 227 12.45 -13.40 -4.58
C THR A 227 13.67 -12.78 -5.21
N GLY A 228 14.40 -13.56 -6.04
CA GLY A 228 15.58 -13.07 -6.75
C GLY A 228 16.60 -12.41 -5.84
N ASP A 229 17.15 -11.28 -6.30
CA ASP A 229 18.18 -10.53 -5.57
C ASP A 229 17.68 -9.95 -4.25
N ALA A 230 16.40 -9.64 -4.15
CA ALA A 230 15.81 -9.24 -2.87
C ALA A 230 15.85 -10.35 -1.82
N ALA A 231 15.65 -11.60 -2.22
CA ALA A 231 15.72 -12.75 -1.34
C ALA A 231 17.16 -13.14 -0.95
N SER A 232 18.12 -12.89 -1.82
CA SER A 232 19.55 -13.21 -1.61
C SER A 232 20.34 -12.05 -1.00
N SER A 233 19.70 -10.88 -0.83
CA SER A 233 20.31 -9.70 -0.22
C SER A 233 20.88 -9.99 1.17
N PRO A 234 22.10 -9.50 1.49
CA PRO A 234 22.66 -9.58 2.84
C PRO A 234 21.74 -8.92 3.88
N ILE A 235 20.99 -7.89 3.49
CA ILE A 235 20.02 -7.19 4.35
C ILE A 235 18.88 -8.14 4.71
N THR A 236 18.34 -8.87 3.73
CA THR A 236 17.27 -9.86 3.94
C THR A 236 17.77 -11.07 4.75
N ALA A 237 19.04 -11.43 4.61
CA ALA A 237 19.64 -12.53 5.37
C ALA A 237 19.66 -12.28 6.89
N GLN A 238 19.71 -11.00 7.31
CA GLN A 238 19.64 -10.61 8.73
C GLN A 238 18.20 -10.53 9.26
N GLY A 239 17.21 -10.77 8.44
CA GLY A 239 15.80 -10.66 8.81
C GLY A 239 14.96 -11.83 8.31
N SER A 240 14.06 -11.57 7.35
CA SER A 240 13.15 -12.58 6.82
C SER A 240 12.84 -12.38 5.35
N LYS A 241 12.83 -13.46 4.59
CA LYS A 241 12.26 -13.47 3.23
C LYS A 241 10.73 -13.38 3.25
N ASN A 242 10.08 -13.86 4.31
CA ASN A 242 8.64 -13.81 4.45
C ASN A 242 8.25 -12.47 5.08
N GLN A 243 7.37 -11.76 4.41
CA GLN A 243 6.89 -10.44 4.80
C GLN A 243 5.38 -10.54 5.07
N TYR A 244 4.97 -10.20 6.28
CA TYR A 244 3.56 -10.23 6.69
C TYR A 244 3.04 -8.81 6.86
N SER A 245 1.79 -8.61 6.52
CA SER A 245 1.09 -7.34 6.74
C SER A 245 -0.31 -7.57 7.25
N ALA A 246 -0.81 -6.61 8.01
CA ALA A 246 -2.21 -6.53 8.39
C ALA A 246 -2.63 -5.07 8.43
N SER A 247 -3.89 -4.80 8.15
CA SER A 247 -4.45 -3.45 8.21
C SER A 247 -5.86 -3.46 8.74
N PHE A 248 -6.24 -2.37 9.42
CA PHE A 248 -7.60 -2.12 9.84
C PHE A 248 -7.86 -0.62 9.75
N GLY A 249 -8.98 -0.24 9.12
CA GLY A 249 -9.28 1.16 8.88
C GLY A 249 -10.76 1.43 8.71
N ILE A 250 -11.08 2.72 8.68
CA ILE A 250 -12.41 3.24 8.41
C ILE A 250 -12.33 4.25 7.28
N VAL A 251 -13.30 4.20 6.38
CA VAL A 251 -13.41 5.10 5.24
C VAL A 251 -14.78 5.73 5.18
N ARG A 252 -14.83 6.96 4.69
CA ARG A 252 -16.06 7.67 4.36
C ARG A 252 -16.05 8.06 2.89
N ARG A 253 -17.18 7.82 2.22
CA ARG A 253 -17.43 8.25 0.85
C ARG A 253 -17.99 9.68 0.85
N PHE A 254 -17.54 10.47 -0.10
CA PHE A 254 -17.99 11.82 -0.41
C PHE A 254 -18.36 11.87 -1.88
N ASP A 255 -19.53 12.46 -2.16
CA ASP A 255 -20.03 12.69 -3.50
C ASP A 255 -20.32 14.19 -3.63
N ILE A 256 -19.71 14.84 -4.62
CA ILE A 256 -19.81 16.28 -4.87
C ILE A 256 -20.19 16.46 -6.34
N GLY A 257 -21.38 17.02 -6.60
CA GLY A 257 -21.81 17.44 -7.93
C GLY A 257 -21.32 18.86 -8.25
N PHE A 258 -21.11 19.17 -9.52
CA PHE A 258 -20.77 20.52 -10.01
C PHE A 258 -21.29 20.77 -11.42
#